data_01871c013ca323094781e3ec5d5fa874
#
_entry.id   01871c013ca323094781e3ec5d5fa874
#
_cell.length_a   1.000
_cell.length_b   1.000
_cell.length_c   1.000
_cell.angle_alpha   90.00
_cell.angle_beta   90.00
_cell.angle_gamma   90.00
#
_symmetry.space_group_name_H-M   'P 1'
#
loop_
_entity.id
_entity.type
_entity.pdbx_description
1 polymer ?
#
loop_
_entity_poly.entity_id
_entity_poly.type
_entity_poly.pdbx_seq_one_letter_code
_entity_poly.pdbx_strand_id
1 'polypeptide(L)'
;MEQSDYYRKVTEGKLPVLWMSPESLFDGVSSTKSDVWSYGVLLWEIVTCGERPYTGVATEALLDLIKDGYRMSIPLQCPQNLYQIMKSCWLMKVIFPIYPINLYSLI
;
A
#
# COMPACT_ATOMS: atom_id res chain seq x y z
N MET A 1 13.05 -18.52 5.34
CA MET A 1 13.63 -17.75 4.26
C MET A 1 14.68 -16.78 4.75
N GLU A 2 15.76 -16.73 4.05
CA GLU A 2 16.84 -15.85 4.43
C GLU A 2 16.47 -14.40 4.12
N GLN A 3 16.86 -13.53 5.04
CA GLN A 3 16.61 -12.11 4.85
C GLN A 3 17.29 -11.58 3.60
N SER A 4 18.45 -12.09 3.27
CA SER A 4 19.16 -11.65 2.10
C SER A 4 18.43 -12.04 0.81
N ASP A 5 17.75 -13.19 0.80
CA ASP A 5 16.96 -13.59 -0.38
C ASP A 5 15.76 -12.68 -0.53
N TYR A 6 15.10 -12.36 0.56
CA TYR A 6 13.96 -11.47 0.51
C TYR A 6 14.39 -10.09 0.00
N TYR A 7 15.48 -9.58 0.54
CA TYR A 7 16.00 -8.30 0.12
C TYR A 7 16.32 -8.28 -1.37
N ARG A 8 16.92 -9.36 -1.85
CA ARG A 8 17.25 -9.46 -3.26
C ARG A 8 15.98 -9.41 -4.12
N LYS A 9 14.93 -10.11 -3.71
CA LYS A 9 13.69 -10.11 -4.47
C LYS A 9 13.11 -8.72 -4.56
N VAL A 10 13.17 -7.96 -3.47
CA VAL A 10 12.69 -6.59 -3.48
C VAL A 10 13.49 -5.73 -4.45
N THR A 11 14.82 -5.81 -4.36
CA THR A 11 15.68 -4.93 -5.15
C THR A 11 15.72 -5.33 -6.62
N GLU A 12 15.44 -6.59 -6.92
CA GLU A 12 15.44 -7.06 -8.31
C GLU A 12 14.07 -6.96 -8.96
N GLY A 13 13.10 -6.40 -8.27
CA GLY A 13 11.79 -6.23 -8.87
C GLY A 13 10.99 -7.50 -9.01
N LYS A 14 11.28 -8.52 -8.22
CA LYS A 14 10.57 -9.79 -8.32
C LYS A 14 9.40 -9.89 -7.39
N LEU A 15 9.10 -8.82 -6.67
CA LEU A 15 7.94 -8.74 -5.79
C LEU A 15 7.07 -7.57 -6.23
N PRO A 16 5.77 -7.64 -6.01
CA PRO A 16 4.87 -6.54 -6.37
C PRO A 16 4.98 -5.40 -5.35
N VAL A 17 6.14 -4.77 -5.32
CA VAL A 17 6.51 -3.80 -4.29
C VAL A 17 5.52 -2.66 -4.19
N LEU A 18 5.01 -2.18 -5.33
CA LEU A 18 4.12 -1.02 -5.34
C LEU A 18 2.79 -1.29 -4.65
N TRP A 19 2.44 -2.55 -4.45
CA TRP A 19 1.18 -2.94 -3.81
C TRP A 19 1.39 -3.46 -2.40
N MET A 20 2.63 -3.53 -1.92
CA MET A 20 2.93 -4.17 -0.65
C MET A 20 2.96 -3.17 0.49
N SER A 21 2.49 -3.62 1.65
CA SER A 21 2.54 -2.82 2.85
C SER A 21 3.98 -2.69 3.35
N PRO A 22 4.25 -1.68 4.19
CA PRO A 22 5.61 -1.53 4.73
C PRO A 22 6.10 -2.75 5.49
N GLU A 23 5.24 -3.36 6.31
CA GLU A 23 5.70 -4.53 7.08
C GLU A 23 6.01 -5.71 6.17
N SER A 24 5.28 -5.82 5.06
CA SER A 24 5.60 -6.88 4.09
C SER A 24 6.93 -6.60 3.42
N LEU A 25 7.20 -5.33 3.12
CA LEU A 25 8.46 -4.96 2.49
C LEU A 25 9.63 -5.11 3.43
N PHE A 26 9.44 -4.74 4.72
CA PHE A 26 10.53 -4.80 5.69
C PHE A 26 10.76 -6.20 6.22
N ASP A 27 9.68 -6.89 6.56
CA ASP A 27 9.80 -8.12 7.34
C ASP A 27 9.34 -9.35 6.58
N GLY A 28 8.81 -9.18 5.37
CA GLY A 28 8.33 -10.31 4.61
C GLY A 28 7.08 -10.94 5.20
N VAL A 29 6.32 -10.18 5.97
CA VAL A 29 5.16 -10.68 6.68
C VAL A 29 3.90 -10.40 5.89
N SER A 30 3.03 -11.39 5.78
CA SER A 30 1.72 -11.24 5.18
C SER A 30 0.66 -11.35 6.26
N SER A 31 -0.34 -10.48 6.20
CA SER A 31 -1.41 -10.50 7.19
C SER A 31 -2.63 -9.83 6.59
N THR A 32 -3.72 -9.85 7.36
CA THR A 32 -4.93 -9.14 6.94
C THR A 32 -4.64 -7.66 6.71
N LYS A 33 -3.76 -7.09 7.53
CA LYS A 33 -3.40 -5.68 7.37
C LYS A 33 -2.68 -5.41 6.06
N SER A 34 -1.79 -6.31 5.67
CA SER A 34 -1.08 -6.13 4.41
C SER A 34 -2.04 -6.31 3.24
N ASP A 35 -3.05 -7.15 3.39
CA ASP A 35 -4.08 -7.29 2.36
C ASP A 35 -4.90 -6.01 2.25
N VAL A 36 -5.20 -5.37 3.35
CA VAL A 36 -5.95 -4.11 3.35
C VAL A 36 -5.14 -3.04 2.64
N TRP A 37 -3.86 -2.96 2.92
CA TRP A 37 -2.99 -2.01 2.24
C TRP A 37 -3.04 -2.21 0.73
N SER A 38 -2.85 -3.47 0.30
CA SER A 38 -2.86 -3.79 -1.13
C SER A 38 -4.20 -3.46 -1.77
N TYR A 39 -5.29 -3.67 -1.05
CA TYR A 39 -6.62 -3.33 -1.53
C TYR A 39 -6.73 -1.82 -1.80
N GLY A 40 -6.17 -1.01 -0.91
CA GLY A 40 -6.19 0.43 -1.13
C GLY A 40 -5.43 0.85 -2.38
N VAL A 41 -4.29 0.21 -2.63
CA VAL A 41 -3.53 0.49 -3.85
C VAL A 41 -4.33 0.05 -5.08
N LEU A 42 -5.01 -1.08 -4.98
CA LEU A 42 -5.84 -1.55 -6.08
C LEU A 42 -6.98 -0.56 -6.37
N LEU A 43 -7.61 -0.03 -5.33
CA LEU A 43 -8.64 0.99 -5.52
C LEU A 43 -8.09 2.19 -6.28
N TRP A 44 -6.91 2.63 -5.89
CA TRP A 44 -6.28 3.76 -6.57
C TRP A 44 -6.05 3.43 -8.04
N GLU A 45 -5.59 2.24 -8.30
CA GLU A 45 -5.33 1.79 -9.66
C GLU A 45 -6.60 1.76 -10.49
N ILE A 46 -7.68 1.30 -9.91
CA ILE A 46 -8.97 1.24 -10.61
C ILE A 46 -9.45 2.65 -10.94
N VAL A 47 -9.36 3.56 -9.98
CA VAL A 47 -9.84 4.92 -10.18
C VAL A 47 -9.02 5.65 -11.25
N THR A 48 -7.74 5.36 -11.32
CA THR A 48 -6.87 5.99 -12.32
C THR A 48 -6.87 5.26 -13.65
N CYS A 49 -7.66 4.20 -13.77
CA CYS A 49 -7.73 3.40 -14.98
C CYS A 49 -6.39 2.78 -15.34
N GLY A 50 -5.68 2.32 -14.33
CA GLY A 50 -4.47 1.54 -14.56
C GLY A 50 -3.17 2.29 -14.51
N GLU A 51 -3.13 3.49 -13.91
CA GLU A 51 -1.88 4.18 -13.76
C GLU A 51 -0.96 3.42 -12.81
N ARG A 52 0.34 3.58 -13.03
CA ARG A 52 1.32 2.97 -12.15
C ARG A 52 1.25 3.64 -10.78
N PRO A 53 1.10 2.87 -9.71
CA PRO A 53 1.12 3.47 -8.38
C PRO A 53 2.45 4.19 -8.13
N TYR A 54 2.40 5.28 -7.37
CA TYR A 54 3.56 6.09 -7.03
C TYR A 54 4.28 6.55 -8.30
N THR A 55 3.51 7.11 -9.21
CA THR A 55 4.04 7.59 -10.48
C THR A 55 5.21 8.53 -10.26
N GLY A 56 6.30 8.28 -10.97
CA GLY A 56 7.48 9.12 -10.88
C GLY A 56 8.40 8.82 -9.71
N VAL A 57 8.07 7.86 -8.88
CA VAL A 57 8.89 7.48 -7.73
C VAL A 57 9.66 6.22 -8.06
N ALA A 58 10.98 6.27 -7.87
CA ALA A 58 11.80 5.09 -8.06
C ALA A 58 11.51 4.06 -6.98
N THR A 59 11.45 2.80 -7.37
CA THR A 59 11.15 1.73 -6.44
C THR A 59 12.13 1.73 -5.27
N GLU A 60 13.39 2.04 -5.52
CA GLU A 60 14.41 2.03 -4.49
C GLU A 60 14.17 3.08 -3.41
N ALA A 61 13.53 4.20 -3.78
CA ALA A 61 13.26 5.26 -2.84
C ALA A 61 11.92 5.12 -2.14
N LEU A 62 11.07 4.24 -2.65
CA LEU A 62 9.68 4.19 -2.22
C LEU A 62 9.53 3.82 -0.76
N LEU A 63 10.29 2.83 -0.31
CA LEU A 63 10.16 2.32 1.05
C LEU A 63 10.43 3.41 2.07
N ASP A 64 11.51 4.16 1.87
CA ASP A 64 11.85 5.25 2.77
C ASP A 64 10.78 6.34 2.77
N LEU A 65 10.26 6.65 1.60
CA LEU A 65 9.21 7.66 1.49
C LEU A 65 7.96 7.24 2.25
N ILE A 66 7.57 5.98 2.10
CA ILE A 66 6.37 5.49 2.78
C ILE A 66 6.57 5.50 4.30
N LYS A 67 7.76 5.14 4.75
CA LYS A 67 8.08 5.22 6.19
C LYS A 67 7.93 6.63 6.71
N ASP A 68 8.27 7.61 5.90
CA ASP A 68 8.20 9.01 6.30
C ASP A 68 6.79 9.57 6.16
N GLY A 69 5.84 8.77 5.75
CA GLY A 69 4.45 9.20 5.68
C GLY A 69 3.95 9.54 4.29
N TYR A 70 4.79 9.38 3.28
CA TYR A 70 4.36 9.67 1.91
C TYR A 70 3.26 8.72 1.47
N ARG A 71 2.24 9.25 0.85
CA ARG A 71 1.12 8.47 0.31
C ARG A 71 0.73 9.07 -1.04
N MET A 72 0.09 8.26 -1.87
CA MET A 72 -0.41 8.77 -3.14
C MET A 72 -1.50 9.81 -2.89
N SER A 73 -1.52 10.83 -3.74
CA SER A 73 -2.51 11.88 -3.63
C SER A 73 -3.82 11.45 -4.27
N ILE A 74 -4.86 12.23 -4.02
CA ILE A 74 -6.17 11.92 -4.56
C ILE A 74 -6.12 12.00 -6.09
N PRO A 75 -6.60 10.95 -6.77
CA PRO A 75 -6.63 10.99 -8.24
C PRO A 75 -7.65 11.99 -8.75
N LEU A 76 -7.46 12.44 -9.98
CA LEU A 76 -8.43 13.29 -10.64
C LEU A 76 -9.78 12.58 -10.68
N GLN A 77 -10.83 13.35 -10.41
CA GLN A 77 -12.20 12.86 -10.47
C GLN A 77 -12.51 11.76 -9.46
N CYS A 78 -11.66 11.59 -8.46
CA CYS A 78 -11.91 10.63 -7.40
C CYS A 78 -12.78 11.29 -6.32
N PRO A 79 -13.91 10.67 -5.94
CA PRO A 79 -14.70 11.22 -4.84
C PRO A 79 -13.92 11.24 -3.55
N GLN A 80 -14.15 12.27 -2.74
CA GLN A 80 -13.43 12.42 -1.49
C GLN A 80 -13.65 11.25 -0.55
N ASN A 81 -14.87 10.75 -0.46
CA ASN A 81 -15.15 9.65 0.44
C ASN A 81 -14.40 8.38 0.02
N LEU A 82 -14.24 8.17 -1.28
CA LEU A 82 -13.48 7.03 -1.76
C LEU A 82 -12.00 7.19 -1.42
N TYR A 83 -11.47 8.40 -1.57
CA TYR A 83 -10.08 8.64 -1.23
C TYR A 83 -9.83 8.45 0.27
N GLN A 84 -10.80 8.81 1.11
CA GLN A 84 -10.67 8.56 2.54
C GLN A 84 -10.56 7.06 2.83
N ILE A 85 -11.29 6.25 2.08
CA ILE A 85 -11.17 4.81 2.23
C ILE A 85 -9.76 4.34 1.86
N MET A 86 -9.24 4.84 0.75
CA MET A 86 -7.87 4.50 0.35
C MET A 86 -6.88 4.86 1.44
N LYS A 87 -6.97 6.07 1.97
CA LYS A 87 -6.03 6.51 3.00
C LYS A 87 -6.16 5.67 4.26
N SER A 88 -7.35 5.21 4.58
CA SER A 88 -7.53 4.31 5.71
C SER A 88 -6.78 3.00 5.52
N CYS A 89 -6.67 2.56 4.28
CA CYS A 89 -5.95 1.33 3.98
C CYS A 89 -4.44 1.48 4.15
N TRP A 90 -3.95 2.71 4.14
CA TRP A 90 -2.50 2.98 4.12
C TRP A 90 -1.98 3.51 5.44
N LEU A 91 -2.59 3.12 6.54
CA LEU A 91 -2.09 3.52 7.84
C LEU A 91 -0.94 2.63 8.26
N MET A 92 0.08 3.25 8.83
CA MET A 92 1.26 2.51 9.28
C MET A 92 0.94 1.63 10.46
N LYS A 93 0.11 2.14 11.37
CA LYS A 93 -0.25 1.40 12.56
C LYS A 93 -1.67 0.92 12.46
N VAL A 94 -1.89 -0.25 12.99
CA VAL A 94 -3.24 -0.72 13.12
C VAL A 94 -3.79 -0.17 14.42
N ILE A 95 -4.85 0.55 14.30
CA ILE A 95 -5.56 1.04 15.46
C ILE A 95 -6.82 0.23 15.58
N PHE A 96 -6.77 -0.72 16.49
CA PHE A 96 -7.92 -1.56 16.73
C PHE A 96 -9.04 -0.77 17.26
N PRO A 97 -10.15 -1.33 17.17
CA PRO A 97 -10.62 -2.38 16.28
C PRO A 97 -11.41 -1.79 15.14
N ILE A 98 -11.32 -0.52 15.01
CA ILE A 98 -12.31 0.24 14.26
C ILE A 98 -12.18 0.05 12.77
N TYR A 99 -10.96 0.08 12.29
CA TYR A 99 -10.73 0.14 10.87
C TYR A 99 -11.16 -1.09 10.11
N PRO A 100 -10.85 -2.28 10.59
CA PRO A 100 -11.29 -3.46 9.87
C PRO A 100 -12.78 -3.51 9.74
N ILE A 101 -13.48 -3.09 10.79
CA ILE A 101 -14.93 -3.13 10.78
C ILE A 101 -15.47 -2.22 9.68
N ASN A 102 -14.98 -1.00 9.65
CA ASN A 102 -15.47 -0.05 8.67
C ASN A 102 -15.15 -0.50 7.26
N LEU A 103 -13.98 -1.05 7.08
CA LEU A 103 -13.55 -1.49 5.78
C LEU A 103 -14.42 -2.62 5.26
N TYR A 104 -14.67 -3.61 6.10
CA TYR A 104 -15.48 -4.74 5.68
C TYR A 104 -16.93 -4.35 5.43
N SER A 105 -17.43 -3.40 6.15
CA SER A 105 -18.81 -2.98 5.93
C SER A 105 -18.97 -2.23 4.61
N LEU A 106 -17.89 -1.74 4.05
CA LEU A 106 -17.93 -1.04 2.78
C LEU A 106 -17.80 -1.98 1.59
N ILE A 107 -17.34 -3.15 1.84
CA ILE A 107 -17.21 -4.14 0.81
C ILE A 107 -18.46 -4.96 0.70
#